data_ae3cee12c3afc3dd7c84848955afc290
#
_entry.id   ae3cee12c3afc3dd7c84848955afc290
#
_cell.length_a   1.000
_cell.length_b   1.000
_cell.length_c   1.000
_cell.angle_alpha   90.00
_cell.angle_beta   90.00
_cell.angle_gamma   90.00
#
_symmetry.space_group_name_H-M   'P 1'
#
loop_
_entity.id
_entity.type
_entity.pdbx_description
1 polymer ?
#
loop_
_entity_poly.entity_id
_entity_poly.type
_entity_poly.pdbx_seq_one_letter_code
_entity_poly.pdbx_strand_id
1 'polypeptide(L)'
;PGPNFVYSLGGLSLLIPTIFLITSIFIQKISKDETKIRNSLFLLISIIIIGSFLIIINEESNVLPLPSFRYLNAMNPFLTTIDPLVDSVAEHATPTMAQSFLFHSILMIFSGLGIWFILSKKSFQSKIIIKNDMKIFVLIIGITGIYVSSSFIRLEVFASISLIILASIAL
;
A
#
# COMPACT_ATOMS: atom_id res chain seq x y z
N PRO A 1 -9.50 -23.78 -8.74
CA PRO A 1 -8.28 -22.94 -8.78
C PRO A 1 -7.09 -23.85 -9.04
N GLY A 2 -6.44 -23.69 -10.19
CA GLY A 2 -5.26 -24.48 -10.57
C GLY A 2 -4.00 -23.95 -9.84
N PRO A 3 -2.84 -24.62 -9.99
CA PRO A 3 -1.59 -24.22 -9.35
C PRO A 3 -1.17 -22.78 -9.69
N ASN A 4 -1.65 -22.24 -10.82
CA ASN A 4 -1.40 -20.86 -11.22
C ASN A 4 -2.05 -19.80 -10.30
N PHE A 5 -3.00 -20.20 -9.44
CA PHE A 5 -3.57 -19.29 -8.46
C PHE A 5 -2.52 -18.78 -7.45
N VAL A 6 -1.56 -19.64 -7.10
CA VAL A 6 -0.49 -19.30 -6.14
C VAL A 6 0.34 -18.10 -6.64
N TYR A 7 0.57 -18.03 -7.94
CA TYR A 7 1.36 -16.95 -8.57
C TYR A 7 0.49 -15.75 -9.01
N SER A 8 -0.82 -15.86 -8.83
CA SER A 8 -1.71 -14.73 -9.11
C SER A 8 -1.56 -13.63 -8.05
N LEU A 9 -1.98 -12.42 -8.41
CA LEU A 9 -1.96 -11.27 -7.51
C LEU A 9 -2.74 -11.57 -6.21
N GLY A 10 -3.89 -12.26 -6.32
CA GLY A 10 -4.69 -12.68 -5.16
C GLY A 10 -3.99 -13.74 -4.31
N GLY A 11 -3.31 -14.73 -4.93
CA GLY A 11 -2.55 -15.74 -4.21
C GLY A 11 -1.37 -15.14 -3.44
N LEU A 12 -0.61 -14.27 -4.09
CA LEU A 12 0.55 -13.63 -3.47
C LEU A 12 0.17 -12.65 -2.36
N SER A 13 -0.95 -11.93 -2.51
CA SER A 13 -1.44 -11.01 -1.46
C SER A 13 -1.84 -11.73 -0.18
N LEU A 14 -2.17 -13.02 -0.24
CA LEU A 14 -2.44 -13.86 0.92
C LEU A 14 -1.17 -14.56 1.43
N LEU A 15 -0.35 -15.08 0.52
CA LEU A 15 0.84 -15.86 0.87
C LEU A 15 1.92 -15.01 1.56
N ILE A 16 2.23 -13.83 1.02
CA ILE A 16 3.31 -12.99 1.56
C ILE A 16 3.03 -12.56 3.01
N PRO A 17 1.86 -12.01 3.36
CA PRO A 17 1.52 -11.71 4.75
C PRO A 17 1.49 -12.95 5.64
N THR A 18 1.01 -14.10 5.13
CA THR A 18 0.96 -15.34 5.90
C THR A 18 2.35 -15.84 6.23
N ILE A 19 3.27 -15.87 5.26
CA ILE A 19 4.68 -16.24 5.48
C ILE A 19 5.33 -15.27 6.47
N PHE A 20 5.08 -13.96 6.31
CA PHE A 20 5.59 -12.96 7.25
C PHE A 20 5.10 -13.21 8.68
N LEU A 21 3.81 -13.48 8.88
CA LEU A 21 3.25 -13.74 10.20
C LEU A 21 3.86 -15.00 10.82
N ILE A 22 3.93 -16.11 10.08
CA ILE A 22 4.52 -17.36 10.56
C ILE A 22 5.98 -17.16 10.96
N THR A 23 6.79 -16.57 10.08
CA THR A 23 8.21 -16.33 10.34
C THR A 23 8.42 -15.33 11.47
N SER A 24 7.57 -14.31 11.58
CA SER A 24 7.60 -13.34 12.69
C SER A 24 7.34 -14.01 14.04
N ILE A 25 6.35 -14.93 14.12
CA ILE A 25 6.07 -15.70 15.34
C ILE A 25 7.29 -16.54 15.74
N PHE A 26 7.92 -17.22 14.78
CA PHE A 26 9.14 -17.99 15.05
C PHE A 26 10.29 -17.12 15.56
N ILE A 27 10.54 -15.97 14.91
CA ILE A 27 11.58 -15.03 15.32
C ILE A 27 11.30 -14.49 16.72
N GLN A 28 10.06 -14.12 17.01
CA GLN A 28 9.68 -13.61 18.33
C GLN A 28 9.85 -14.66 19.44
N LYS A 29 9.65 -15.94 19.12
CA LYS A 29 9.85 -17.04 20.07
C LYS A 29 11.33 -17.30 20.40
N ILE A 30 12.22 -17.06 19.43
CA ILE A 30 13.66 -17.28 19.57
C ILE A 30 14.38 -16.04 20.11
N SER A 31 13.83 -14.85 19.83
CA SER A 31 14.46 -13.57 20.19
C SER A 31 14.24 -13.21 21.67
N LYS A 32 15.25 -12.55 22.27
CA LYS A 32 15.11 -11.94 23.59
C LYS A 32 14.08 -10.80 23.54
N ASP A 33 13.41 -10.53 24.66
CA ASP A 33 12.31 -9.53 24.73
C ASP A 33 12.70 -8.15 24.21
N GLU A 34 13.89 -7.70 24.53
CA GLU A 34 14.42 -6.41 24.10
C GLU A 34 14.65 -6.29 22.57
N THR A 35 14.82 -7.40 21.88
CA THR A 35 15.17 -7.42 20.44
C THR A 35 14.02 -7.90 19.54
N LYS A 36 12.92 -8.34 20.09
CA LYS A 36 11.78 -8.90 19.33
C LYS A 36 11.27 -7.96 18.24
N ILE A 37 10.99 -6.71 18.60
CA ILE A 37 10.47 -5.71 17.66
C ILE A 37 11.49 -5.43 16.57
N ARG A 38 12.75 -5.25 16.94
CA ARG A 38 13.84 -4.97 15.99
C ARG A 38 13.99 -6.11 14.99
N ASN A 39 14.01 -7.34 15.45
CA ASN A 39 14.16 -8.51 14.60
C ASN A 39 12.95 -8.71 13.66
N SER A 40 11.74 -8.43 14.12
CA SER A 40 10.54 -8.45 13.26
C SER A 40 10.56 -7.35 12.20
N LEU A 41 11.07 -6.16 12.53
CA LEU A 41 11.28 -5.08 11.55
C LEU A 41 12.34 -5.44 10.50
N PHE A 42 13.45 -6.04 10.92
CA PHE A 42 14.46 -6.52 9.98
C PHE A 42 13.91 -7.59 9.04
N LEU A 43 13.08 -8.52 9.54
CA LEU A 43 12.40 -9.50 8.71
C LEU A 43 11.50 -8.81 7.66
N LEU A 44 10.69 -7.84 8.08
CA LEU A 44 9.80 -7.10 7.18
C LEU A 44 10.58 -6.38 6.08
N ILE A 45 11.62 -5.65 6.46
CA ILE A 45 12.49 -4.93 5.52
C ILE A 45 13.16 -5.92 4.55
N SER A 46 13.65 -7.06 5.06
CA SER A 46 14.28 -8.09 4.22
C SER A 46 13.31 -8.67 3.19
N ILE A 47 12.06 -8.95 3.57
CA ILE A 47 11.03 -9.45 2.66
C ILE A 47 10.71 -8.40 1.58
N ILE A 48 10.60 -7.12 1.96
CA ILE A 48 10.35 -6.04 1.00
C ILE A 48 11.51 -5.91 0.01
N ILE A 49 12.75 -5.91 0.48
CA ILE A 49 13.94 -5.78 -0.38
C ILE A 49 14.05 -6.98 -1.33
N ILE A 50 13.95 -8.21 -0.81
CA ILE A 50 14.04 -9.43 -1.62
C ILE A 50 12.89 -9.49 -2.61
N GLY A 51 11.67 -9.18 -2.19
CA GLY A 51 10.50 -9.16 -3.07
C GLY A 51 10.64 -8.14 -4.20
N SER A 52 11.07 -6.92 -3.88
CA SER A 52 11.31 -5.87 -4.89
C SER A 52 12.40 -6.29 -5.89
N PHE A 53 13.49 -6.86 -5.41
CA PHE A 53 14.59 -7.35 -6.24
C PHE A 53 14.14 -8.48 -7.19
N LEU A 54 13.35 -9.43 -6.70
CA LEU A 54 12.79 -10.51 -7.52
C LEU A 54 11.86 -9.97 -8.61
N ILE A 55 11.03 -8.97 -8.30
CA ILE A 55 10.13 -8.35 -9.28
C ILE A 55 10.93 -7.66 -10.39
N ILE A 56 11.97 -6.90 -10.02
CA ILE A 56 12.81 -6.16 -10.99
C ILE A 56 13.55 -7.14 -11.91
N ILE A 57 14.17 -8.17 -11.36
CA ILE A 57 14.88 -9.17 -12.18
C ILE A 57 13.93 -9.94 -13.08
N ASN A 58 12.73 -10.25 -12.59
CA ASN A 58 11.77 -11.02 -13.36
C ASN A 58 11.22 -10.24 -14.57
N GLU A 59 11.23 -8.91 -14.55
CA GLU A 59 10.83 -8.10 -15.71
C GLU A 59 11.73 -8.35 -16.91
N GLU A 60 13.03 -8.50 -16.68
CA GLU A 60 14.01 -8.74 -17.75
C GLU A 60 14.12 -10.23 -18.13
N SER A 61 14.02 -11.12 -17.14
CA SER A 61 14.33 -12.55 -17.34
C SER A 61 13.12 -13.43 -17.60
N ASN A 62 11.91 -13.00 -17.25
CA ASN A 62 10.65 -13.77 -17.35
C ASN A 62 10.73 -15.19 -16.75
N VAL A 63 11.57 -15.40 -15.73
CA VAL A 63 11.79 -16.72 -15.09
C VAL A 63 10.59 -17.14 -14.25
N LEU A 64 9.93 -16.17 -13.64
CA LEU A 64 8.75 -16.42 -12.80
C LEU A 64 7.48 -15.99 -13.55
N PRO A 65 6.37 -16.75 -13.45
CA PRO A 65 5.11 -16.41 -14.08
C PRO A 65 4.38 -15.27 -13.33
N LEU A 66 5.09 -14.16 -13.09
CA LEU A 66 4.59 -12.99 -12.37
C LEU A 66 4.37 -11.84 -13.37
N PRO A 67 3.24 -11.13 -13.29
CA PRO A 67 3.04 -9.91 -14.08
C PRO A 67 3.85 -8.74 -13.50
N SER A 68 5.18 -8.82 -13.68
CA SER A 68 6.14 -7.90 -13.03
C SER A 68 5.87 -6.44 -13.33
N PHE A 69 5.46 -6.10 -14.56
CA PHE A 69 5.13 -4.73 -14.95
C PHE A 69 4.00 -4.12 -14.10
N ARG A 70 3.00 -4.91 -13.68
CA ARG A 70 1.90 -4.44 -12.83
C ARG A 70 2.36 -4.09 -11.43
N TYR A 71 3.28 -4.87 -10.89
CA TYR A 71 3.86 -4.59 -9.57
C TYR A 71 4.78 -3.37 -9.62
N LEU A 72 5.58 -3.24 -10.68
CA LEU A 72 6.46 -2.08 -10.87
C LEU A 72 5.65 -0.80 -11.03
N ASN A 73 4.58 -0.80 -11.81
CA ASN A 73 3.69 0.35 -11.94
C ASN A 73 2.98 0.70 -10.62
N ALA A 74 2.59 -0.30 -9.81
CA ALA A 74 2.03 -0.05 -8.49
C ALA A 74 3.06 0.54 -7.51
N MET A 75 4.34 0.17 -7.66
CA MET A 75 5.43 0.73 -6.85
C MET A 75 5.90 2.10 -7.34
N ASN A 76 5.86 2.34 -8.64
CA ASN A 76 6.23 3.61 -9.24
C ASN A 76 5.15 4.10 -10.23
N PRO A 77 4.20 4.93 -9.77
CA PRO A 77 3.11 5.44 -10.61
C PRO A 77 3.58 6.35 -11.75
N PHE A 78 4.86 6.74 -11.78
CA PHE A 78 5.46 7.50 -12.89
C PHE A 78 5.95 6.60 -14.03
N LEU A 79 5.98 5.28 -13.84
CA LEU A 79 6.22 4.34 -14.94
C LEU A 79 4.95 4.25 -15.78
N THR A 80 4.96 4.94 -16.91
CA THR A 80 3.92 4.79 -17.93
C THR A 80 4.15 3.48 -18.69
N THR A 81 3.09 2.71 -18.88
CA THR A 81 3.16 1.54 -19.75
C THR A 81 3.42 1.98 -21.19
N ILE A 82 4.46 1.43 -21.82
CA ILE A 82 4.79 1.73 -23.22
C ILE A 82 3.87 0.95 -24.18
N ASP A 83 3.04 0.05 -23.65
CA ASP A 83 2.16 -0.79 -24.47
C ASP A 83 0.81 -0.05 -24.73
N PRO A 84 0.59 0.39 -26.02
CA PRO A 84 -0.64 1.10 -26.37
C PRO A 84 -1.92 0.27 -26.17
N LEU A 85 -1.81 -1.07 -26.15
CA LEU A 85 -2.95 -1.97 -25.89
C LEU A 85 -3.36 -1.93 -24.43
N VAL A 86 -2.41 -1.77 -23.52
CA VAL A 86 -2.69 -1.64 -22.08
C VAL A 86 -3.30 -0.27 -21.77
N ASP A 87 -2.79 0.79 -22.39
CA ASP A 87 -3.31 2.15 -22.22
C ASP A 87 -4.70 2.35 -22.87
N SER A 88 -5.04 1.55 -23.87
CA SER A 88 -6.37 1.62 -24.52
C SER A 88 -7.50 1.14 -23.61
N VAL A 89 -7.18 0.39 -22.55
CA VAL A 89 -8.17 -0.06 -21.55
C VAL A 89 -8.29 1.02 -20.48
N ALA A 90 -9.43 1.72 -20.45
CA ALA A 90 -9.68 2.82 -19.52
C ALA A 90 -9.39 2.48 -18.04
N GLU A 91 -9.52 1.21 -17.67
CA GLU A 91 -9.23 0.73 -16.30
C GLU A 91 -7.74 0.72 -15.93
N HIS A 92 -6.86 0.66 -16.93
CA HIS A 92 -5.40 0.63 -16.77
C HIS A 92 -4.77 2.01 -16.98
N ALA A 93 -5.54 3.00 -17.39
CA ALA A 93 -5.06 4.37 -17.51
C ALA A 93 -4.68 4.93 -16.13
N THR A 94 -3.64 5.76 -16.09
CA THR A 94 -3.29 6.52 -14.89
C THR A 94 -4.33 7.62 -14.66
N PRO A 95 -4.90 7.75 -13.45
CA PRO A 95 -5.86 8.79 -13.17
C PRO A 95 -5.19 10.17 -13.27
N THR A 96 -5.84 11.09 -13.94
CA THR A 96 -5.39 12.48 -13.93
C THR A 96 -5.81 13.16 -12.62
N MET A 97 -5.07 14.18 -12.20
CA MET A 97 -5.40 14.94 -10.99
C MET A 97 -6.81 15.55 -11.05
N ALA A 98 -7.26 15.95 -12.23
CA ALA A 98 -8.61 16.46 -12.44
C ALA A 98 -9.68 15.38 -12.24
N GLN A 99 -9.45 14.17 -12.73
CA GLN A 99 -10.35 13.03 -12.51
C GLN A 99 -10.45 12.66 -11.04
N SER A 100 -9.33 12.49 -10.36
CA SER A 100 -9.32 12.20 -8.92
C SER A 100 -9.99 13.29 -8.10
N PHE A 101 -9.83 14.56 -8.47
CA PHE A 101 -10.53 15.66 -7.81
C PHE A 101 -12.03 15.64 -8.07
N LEU A 102 -12.48 15.32 -9.28
CA LEU A 102 -13.91 15.17 -9.58
C LEU A 102 -14.56 14.04 -8.80
N PHE A 103 -13.85 12.91 -8.63
CA PHE A 103 -14.36 11.76 -7.88
C PHE A 103 -14.39 11.99 -6.37
N HIS A 104 -13.35 12.58 -5.80
CA HIS A 104 -13.20 12.67 -4.35
C HIS A 104 -13.49 14.05 -3.77
N SER A 105 -13.40 15.09 -4.59
CA SER A 105 -13.86 16.45 -4.27
C SER A 105 -13.54 16.90 -2.84
N ILE A 106 -14.58 17.08 -2.05
CA ILE A 106 -14.50 17.58 -0.68
C ILE A 106 -13.75 16.61 0.28
N LEU A 107 -13.76 15.30 -0.01
CA LEU A 107 -13.04 14.31 0.81
C LEU A 107 -11.53 14.54 0.79
N MET A 108 -10.97 15.04 -0.31
CA MET A 108 -9.53 15.37 -0.39
C MET A 108 -9.17 16.49 0.57
N ILE A 109 -10.03 17.49 0.71
CA ILE A 109 -9.82 18.62 1.63
C ILE A 109 -9.86 18.14 3.08
N PHE A 110 -10.91 17.36 3.45
CA PHE A 110 -11.03 16.84 4.80
C PHE A 110 -9.94 15.82 5.14
N SER A 111 -9.49 15.02 4.18
CA SER A 111 -8.37 14.11 4.41
C SER A 111 -7.05 14.87 4.67
N GLY A 112 -6.82 15.97 3.94
CA GLY A 112 -5.68 16.86 4.19
C GLY A 112 -5.72 17.46 5.61
N LEU A 113 -6.90 17.91 6.06
CA LEU A 113 -7.11 18.36 7.44
C LEU A 113 -6.90 17.23 8.44
N GLY A 114 -7.35 16.00 8.14
CA GLY A 114 -7.13 14.83 9.00
C GLY A 114 -5.65 14.52 9.18
N ILE A 115 -4.87 14.52 8.10
CA ILE A 115 -3.41 14.37 8.16
C ILE A 115 -2.79 15.50 9.00
N TRP A 116 -3.20 16.73 8.77
CA TRP A 116 -2.74 17.88 9.56
C TRP A 116 -3.01 17.67 11.05
N PHE A 117 -4.21 17.25 11.45
CA PHE A 117 -4.55 17.00 12.85
C PHE A 117 -3.72 15.87 13.47
N ILE A 118 -3.44 14.80 12.71
CA ILE A 118 -2.60 13.69 13.19
C ILE A 118 -1.16 14.15 13.43
N LEU A 119 -0.62 14.98 12.52
CA LEU A 119 0.78 15.44 12.57
C LEU A 119 0.98 16.62 13.52
N SER A 120 -0.06 17.41 13.78
CA SER A 120 0.01 18.58 14.66
C SER A 120 0.21 18.15 16.11
N LYS A 121 1.29 18.63 16.74
CA LYS A 121 1.53 18.43 18.19
C LYS A 121 0.50 19.10 19.08
N LYS A 122 -0.14 20.16 18.61
CA LYS A 122 -1.31 20.79 19.23
C LYS A 122 -2.56 20.04 18.79
N SER A 123 -2.59 18.72 19.01
CA SER A 123 -3.83 17.96 18.90
C SER A 123 -4.87 18.70 19.71
N PHE A 124 -5.84 19.26 19.00
CA PHE A 124 -7.06 19.80 19.57
C PHE A 124 -7.41 18.96 20.79
N GLN A 125 -7.60 19.62 21.92
CA GLN A 125 -7.92 19.02 23.22
C GLN A 125 -9.34 18.41 23.15
N SER A 126 -9.61 17.63 22.13
CA SER A 126 -10.86 16.92 21.94
C SER A 126 -10.81 15.64 22.75
N LYS A 127 -11.91 15.31 23.36
CA LYS A 127 -12.16 14.13 24.22
C LYS A 127 -11.81 12.77 23.59
N ILE A 128 -11.39 12.73 22.34
CA ILE A 128 -11.03 11.50 21.62
C ILE A 128 -9.52 11.32 21.75
N ILE A 129 -9.10 10.54 22.73
CA ILE A 129 -7.71 10.11 22.88
C ILE A 129 -7.44 9.00 21.87
N ILE A 130 -7.03 9.38 20.66
CA ILE A 130 -6.55 8.40 19.68
C ILE A 130 -5.16 7.96 20.11
N LYS A 131 -4.98 6.65 20.37
CA LYS A 131 -3.67 6.08 20.70
C LYS A 131 -2.68 6.31 19.56
N ASN A 132 -1.41 6.53 19.89
CA ASN A 132 -0.37 6.79 18.89
C ASN A 132 -0.27 5.69 17.82
N ASP A 133 -0.46 4.43 18.22
CA ASP A 133 -0.43 3.30 17.29
C ASP A 133 -1.55 3.38 16.24
N MET A 134 -2.74 3.83 16.64
CA MET A 134 -3.86 4.03 15.70
C MET A 134 -3.58 5.20 14.74
N LYS A 135 -2.95 6.27 15.21
CA LYS A 135 -2.56 7.40 14.35
C LYS A 135 -1.58 6.95 13.27
N ILE A 136 -0.55 6.21 13.66
CA ILE A 136 0.45 5.67 12.74
C ILE A 136 -0.20 4.71 11.74
N PHE A 137 -1.07 3.82 12.21
CA PHE A 137 -1.79 2.87 11.36
C PHE A 137 -2.64 3.58 10.30
N VAL A 138 -3.42 4.58 10.70
CA VAL A 138 -4.26 5.37 9.78
C VAL A 138 -3.42 6.13 8.77
N LEU A 139 -2.29 6.72 9.18
CA LEU A 139 -1.38 7.39 8.25
C LEU A 139 -0.77 6.42 7.23
N ILE A 140 -0.32 5.25 7.68
CA ILE A 140 0.26 4.25 6.78
C ILE A 140 -0.79 3.79 5.76
N ILE A 141 -1.98 3.38 6.20
CA ILE A 141 -3.05 2.94 5.30
C ILE A 141 -3.48 4.09 4.38
N GLY A 142 -3.67 5.28 4.93
CA GLY A 142 -4.13 6.44 4.19
C GLY A 142 -3.16 6.84 3.07
N ILE A 143 -1.89 7.02 3.40
CA ILE A 143 -0.87 7.43 2.44
C ILE A 143 -0.60 6.32 1.42
N THR A 144 -0.48 5.06 1.87
CA THR A 144 -0.24 3.93 0.97
C THR A 144 -1.40 3.72 0.01
N GLY A 145 -2.64 3.82 0.48
CA GLY A 145 -3.82 3.66 -0.38
C GLY A 145 -3.93 4.75 -1.45
N ILE A 146 -3.64 6.01 -1.11
CA ILE A 146 -3.59 7.12 -2.09
C ILE A 146 -2.45 6.88 -3.09
N TYR A 147 -1.28 6.48 -2.62
CA TYR A 147 -0.12 6.22 -3.48
C TYR A 147 -0.39 5.09 -4.49
N VAL A 148 -0.90 3.95 -4.02
CA VAL A 148 -1.21 2.80 -4.88
C VAL A 148 -2.31 3.14 -5.89
N SER A 149 -3.31 3.92 -5.50
CA SER A 149 -4.41 4.32 -6.40
C SER A 149 -3.96 5.25 -7.52
N SER A 150 -2.86 5.98 -7.35
CA SER A 150 -2.32 6.87 -8.39
C SER A 150 -1.77 6.11 -9.61
N SER A 151 -1.57 4.80 -9.51
CA SER A 151 -1.03 3.97 -10.61
C SER A 151 -2.08 3.63 -11.67
N PHE A 152 -3.32 3.32 -11.25
CA PHE A 152 -4.39 2.91 -12.17
C PHE A 152 -5.76 3.38 -11.66
N ILE A 153 -6.64 3.80 -12.57
CA ILE A 153 -8.03 4.19 -12.26
C ILE A 153 -8.76 3.08 -11.50
N ARG A 154 -8.52 1.83 -11.86
CA ARG A 154 -9.10 0.66 -11.17
C ARG A 154 -8.80 0.60 -9.68
N LEU A 155 -7.70 1.19 -9.24
CA LEU A 155 -7.28 1.20 -7.83
C LEU A 155 -7.85 2.40 -7.06
N GLU A 156 -8.66 3.24 -7.68
CA GLU A 156 -9.24 4.46 -7.07
C GLU A 156 -10.16 4.15 -5.87
N VAL A 157 -10.68 2.93 -5.82
CA VAL A 157 -11.41 2.39 -4.66
C VAL A 157 -10.54 2.44 -3.39
N PHE A 158 -9.24 2.16 -3.49
CA PHE A 158 -8.33 2.24 -2.34
C PHE A 158 -8.10 3.68 -1.91
N ALA A 159 -8.05 4.63 -2.85
CA ALA A 159 -8.04 6.06 -2.53
C ALA A 159 -9.30 6.46 -1.77
N SER A 160 -10.47 6.06 -2.25
CA SER A 160 -11.75 6.38 -1.61
C SER A 160 -11.79 5.93 -0.16
N ILE A 161 -11.42 4.68 0.12
CA ILE A 161 -11.37 4.13 1.48
C ILE A 161 -10.37 4.91 2.33
N SER A 162 -9.17 5.17 1.80
CA SER A 162 -8.11 5.90 2.51
C SER A 162 -8.52 7.33 2.84
N LEU A 163 -9.14 8.03 1.88
CA LEU A 163 -9.62 9.39 2.06
C LEU A 163 -10.75 9.46 3.10
N ILE A 164 -11.68 8.48 3.09
CA ILE A 164 -12.76 8.40 4.10
C ILE A 164 -12.16 8.22 5.49
N ILE A 165 -11.20 7.31 5.65
CA ILE A 165 -10.54 7.07 6.94
C ILE A 165 -9.83 8.34 7.43
N LEU A 166 -9.08 9.01 6.56
CA LEU A 166 -8.38 10.24 6.91
C LEU A 166 -9.34 11.40 7.20
N ALA A 167 -10.39 11.55 6.38
CA ALA A 167 -11.39 12.60 6.56
C ALA A 167 -12.20 12.42 7.86
N SER A 168 -12.47 11.18 8.28
CA SER A 168 -13.20 10.91 9.53
C SER A 168 -12.48 11.42 10.78
N ILE A 169 -11.19 11.70 10.70
CA ILE A 169 -10.41 12.29 11.81
C ILE A 169 -10.55 13.81 11.81
N ALA A 170 -10.88 14.41 10.69
CA ALA A 170 -11.06 15.85 10.57
C ALA A 170 -12.47 16.31 10.96
N LEU A 171 -13.44 15.40 10.93
CA LEU A 171 -14.85 15.64 11.28
C LEU A 171 -15.10 15.33 12.75
#